data_000c9ee11499b9cdf129ed78fe0e2b62
#
_entry.id   000c9ee11499b9cdf129ed78fe0e2b62
#
_cell.length_a   1.000
_cell.length_b   1.000
_cell.length_c   1.000
_cell.angle_alpha   90.00
_cell.angle_beta   90.00
_cell.angle_gamma   90.00
#
_symmetry.space_group_name_H-M   'P 1'
#
loop_
_entity.id
_entity.type
_entity.pdbx_description
1 polymer ?
#
loop_
_entity_poly.entity_id
_entity_poly.type
_entity_poly.pdbx_seq_one_letter_code
_entity_poly.pdbx_strand_id
1 'polypeptide(L)'
;MNAARFVCALLAMLVCAIPARAAEPDTCAYLTKQMEMRPGGAVFLPSYPTARDVALKDAAYLYDNAVSAMALVGCGKPVQARRIGDAILFALNNDRFWKDGRLRNAYLAGRVTQPPVKLVGWWEPKQNVWAEDRYQVSSDSGNMAWAILALLAVHEVSSDARYRDGAARIGAMLLRWDSKKGFTGGVQGHEPKPQMLSWKSTEHNTDIAAAFAGLAQATGDKAWFERAKSAKQFVDSMWRADCRCFAAGTGLDGVTPNPLLALDAQLWPLMALAGVNARHGEAARTAQQKLSQSGGLAYSEGSKGLWTEGTAQAVLYFRLAGDTVAAGKYEAAVRGMRQKDGGYLASSTTATTGFRLESDPTQPRQYFRIPHLAAAAWAALAEKSYNPFTRASALPR
;
A
#
# COMPACT_ATOMS: atom_id res chain seq x y z
N MET A 1 81.20 -34.78 19.70
CA MET A 1 80.15 -34.33 20.62
C MET A 1 79.50 -33.12 19.94
N ASN A 2 78.41 -33.32 19.22
CA ASN A 2 77.69 -32.27 18.45
C ASN A 2 76.37 -31.95 19.13
N ALA A 3 76.26 -30.74 19.60
CA ALA A 3 75.00 -30.23 20.17
C ALA A 3 74.11 -29.66 19.05
N ALA A 4 73.01 -30.29 18.80
CA ALA A 4 71.93 -29.78 17.88
C ALA A 4 71.11 -28.76 18.57
N ARG A 5 71.05 -27.52 18.05
CA ARG A 5 70.16 -26.46 18.49
C ARG A 5 68.80 -26.58 17.75
N PHE A 6 67.77 -26.91 18.48
CA PHE A 6 66.39 -26.77 17.99
C PHE A 6 65.92 -25.29 18.08
N VAL A 7 65.60 -24.72 16.92
CA VAL A 7 64.89 -23.40 16.84
C VAL A 7 63.41 -23.67 16.68
N CYS A 8 62.63 -23.41 17.72
CA CYS A 8 61.16 -23.36 17.66
C CYS A 8 60.71 -22.05 17.03
N ALA A 9 60.17 -22.08 15.81
CA ALA A 9 59.50 -20.95 15.21
C ALA A 9 58.03 -20.89 15.69
N LEU A 10 57.68 -19.93 16.52
CA LEU A 10 56.30 -19.62 16.85
C LEU A 10 55.63 -18.88 15.65
N LEU A 11 54.71 -19.55 14.94
CA LEU A 11 53.81 -18.92 14.00
C LEU A 11 52.67 -18.24 14.80
N ALA A 12 52.70 -16.93 14.93
CA ALA A 12 51.58 -16.16 15.44
C ALA A 12 50.52 -16.05 14.33
N MET A 13 49.41 -16.81 14.44
CA MET A 13 48.24 -16.61 13.60
C MET A 13 47.52 -15.29 14.01
N LEU A 14 47.66 -14.27 13.17
CA LEU A 14 46.83 -13.08 13.27
C LEU A 14 45.43 -13.44 12.82
N VAL A 15 44.52 -13.70 13.75
CA VAL A 15 43.08 -13.81 13.48
C VAL A 15 42.56 -12.37 13.30
N CYS A 16 42.46 -11.92 12.05
CA CYS A 16 41.70 -10.70 11.73
C CYS A 16 40.24 -10.92 12.12
N ALA A 17 39.83 -10.41 13.26
CA ALA A 17 38.44 -10.31 13.62
C ALA A 17 37.76 -9.35 12.63
N ILE A 18 37.00 -9.91 11.66
CA ILE A 18 36.11 -9.12 10.82
C ILE A 18 35.05 -8.55 11.78
N PRO A 19 34.92 -7.21 11.88
CA PRO A 19 33.90 -6.63 12.76
C PRO A 19 32.54 -7.17 12.29
N ALA A 20 31.82 -7.83 13.19
CA ALA A 20 30.45 -8.24 12.96
C ALA A 20 29.65 -7.01 12.52
N ARG A 21 29.29 -6.96 11.25
CA ARG A 21 28.41 -5.91 10.72
C ARG A 21 27.15 -5.95 11.56
N ALA A 22 26.85 -4.86 12.29
CA ALA A 22 25.63 -4.77 13.06
C ALA A 22 24.47 -5.14 12.13
N ALA A 23 23.66 -6.12 12.54
CA ALA A 23 22.52 -6.56 11.74
C ALA A 23 21.68 -5.30 11.43
N GLU A 24 21.44 -5.06 10.14
CA GLU A 24 20.58 -3.94 9.75
C GLU A 24 19.22 -4.11 10.43
N PRO A 25 18.66 -3.04 11.02
CA PRO A 25 17.38 -3.14 11.70
C PRO A 25 16.33 -3.70 10.72
N ASP A 26 15.66 -4.78 11.07
CA ASP A 26 14.60 -5.43 10.28
C ASP A 26 13.40 -4.46 10.11
N THR A 27 12.86 -4.32 8.92
CA THR A 27 11.67 -3.46 8.67
C THR A 27 10.46 -3.95 9.45
N CYS A 28 10.33 -5.25 9.66
CA CYS A 28 9.32 -5.82 10.55
C CYS A 28 9.46 -5.32 12.00
N ALA A 29 10.68 -5.14 12.49
CA ALA A 29 10.92 -4.58 13.83
C ALA A 29 10.45 -3.13 13.92
N TYR A 30 10.65 -2.32 12.86
CA TYR A 30 10.10 -0.96 12.82
C TYR A 30 8.58 -0.93 12.93
N LEU A 31 7.86 -1.72 12.09
CA LEU A 31 6.39 -1.80 12.13
C LEU A 31 5.89 -2.29 13.50
N THR A 32 6.56 -3.31 14.06
CA THR A 32 6.25 -3.82 15.41
C THR A 32 6.41 -2.73 16.46
N LYS A 33 7.50 -1.96 16.42
CA LYS A 33 7.75 -0.84 17.33
C LYS A 33 6.66 0.24 17.21
N GLN A 34 6.20 0.57 15.99
CA GLN A 34 5.09 1.51 15.81
C GLN A 34 3.81 1.05 16.52
N MET A 35 3.57 -0.26 16.53
CA MET A 35 2.44 -0.87 17.25
C MET A 35 2.64 -0.85 18.77
N GLU A 36 3.86 -1.11 19.26
CA GLU A 36 4.20 -1.16 20.69
C GLU A 36 4.14 0.22 21.35
N MET A 37 4.51 1.28 20.63
CA MET A 37 4.35 2.65 21.10
C MET A 37 2.89 3.06 21.39
N ARG A 38 1.93 2.24 20.95
CA ARG A 38 0.48 2.43 21.13
C ARG A 38 -0.14 1.18 21.73
N PRO A 39 0.15 0.87 23.01
CA PRO A 39 -0.21 -0.42 23.62
C PRO A 39 -1.73 -0.60 23.73
N GLY A 40 -2.15 -1.87 23.71
CA GLY A 40 -3.56 -2.31 23.91
C GLY A 40 -4.46 -2.08 22.68
N GLY A 41 -5.54 -2.84 22.57
CA GLY A 41 -6.71 -2.68 21.71
C GLY A 41 -6.50 -2.33 20.23
N ALA A 42 -7.61 -1.97 19.59
CA ALA A 42 -7.67 -1.51 18.21
C ALA A 42 -6.89 -0.19 18.03
N VAL A 43 -6.16 -0.06 16.92
CA VAL A 43 -5.28 1.10 16.68
C VAL A 43 -5.12 1.39 15.18
N PHE A 44 -5.16 2.68 14.83
CA PHE A 44 -4.66 3.19 13.56
C PHE A 44 -3.28 3.83 13.73
N LEU A 45 -2.35 3.49 12.84
CA LEU A 45 -1.02 4.08 12.80
C LEU A 45 -1.02 5.37 11.97
N PRO A 46 -0.27 6.42 12.39
CA PRO A 46 -0.14 7.63 11.60
C PRO A 46 0.61 7.34 10.29
N SER A 47 0.07 7.82 9.18
CA SER A 47 0.65 7.62 7.86
C SER A 47 1.97 8.34 7.67
N TYR A 48 2.06 9.55 8.24
CA TYR A 48 3.24 10.41 8.21
C TYR A 48 3.64 10.78 9.64
N PRO A 49 4.36 9.92 10.37
CA PRO A 49 4.56 10.05 11.82
C PRO A 49 5.33 11.31 12.25
N THR A 50 5.97 12.01 11.32
CA THR A 50 6.71 13.24 11.58
C THR A 50 6.14 14.48 10.89
N ALA A 51 4.95 14.37 10.28
CA ALA A 51 4.29 15.48 9.62
C ALA A 51 3.96 16.60 10.60
N ARG A 52 4.17 17.86 10.16
CA ARG A 52 3.81 19.06 10.91
C ARG A 52 2.59 19.78 10.37
N ASP A 53 2.26 19.50 9.10
CA ASP A 53 1.06 20.01 8.46
C ASP A 53 -0.17 19.51 9.21
N VAL A 54 -1.13 20.39 9.46
CA VAL A 54 -2.30 20.09 10.29
C VAL A 54 -3.21 19.04 9.70
N ALA A 55 -3.28 18.94 8.36
CA ALA A 55 -4.09 17.94 7.67
C ALA A 55 -3.41 16.56 7.62
N LEU A 56 -2.07 16.51 7.68
CA LEU A 56 -1.30 15.27 7.66
C LEU A 56 -0.93 14.78 9.06
N LYS A 57 -0.81 15.72 10.01
CA LYS A 57 -0.51 15.38 11.39
C LYS A 57 -1.62 14.49 11.95
N ASP A 58 -1.23 13.37 12.50
CA ASP A 58 -2.14 12.38 13.08
C ASP A 58 -3.13 11.74 12.07
N ALA A 59 -2.96 11.98 10.76
CA ALA A 59 -3.74 11.30 9.73
C ALA A 59 -3.31 9.84 9.59
N ALA A 60 -4.27 8.94 9.71
CA ALA A 60 -4.12 7.51 9.46
C ALA A 60 -4.91 7.13 8.21
N TYR A 61 -4.25 7.15 7.05
CA TYR A 61 -4.89 6.72 5.81
C TYR A 61 -5.23 5.24 5.87
N LEU A 62 -6.41 4.90 5.41
CA LEU A 62 -6.94 3.53 5.42
C LEU A 62 -6.04 2.58 4.63
N TYR A 63 -5.59 3.01 3.45
CA TYR A 63 -4.65 2.26 2.61
C TYR A 63 -3.36 1.92 3.37
N ASP A 64 -2.71 2.91 3.95
CA ASP A 64 -1.43 2.72 4.65
C ASP A 64 -1.55 1.73 5.81
N ASN A 65 -2.67 1.83 6.54
CA ASN A 65 -2.97 0.91 7.63
C ASN A 65 -3.29 -0.50 7.12
N ALA A 66 -4.03 -0.62 6.02
CA ALA A 66 -4.33 -1.90 5.40
C ALA A 66 -3.06 -2.63 4.92
N VAL A 67 -2.18 -1.93 4.20
CA VAL A 67 -0.88 -2.47 3.77
C VAL A 67 -0.02 -2.85 4.97
N SER A 68 -0.02 -2.03 6.03
CA SER A 68 0.73 -2.31 7.27
C SER A 68 0.22 -3.55 8.00
N ALA A 69 -1.10 -3.78 8.03
CA ALA A 69 -1.66 -5.01 8.60
C ALA A 69 -1.18 -6.25 7.83
N MET A 70 -1.17 -6.20 6.50
CA MET A 70 -0.67 -7.30 5.67
C MET A 70 0.84 -7.49 5.79
N ALA A 71 1.61 -6.40 5.88
CA ALA A 71 3.05 -6.46 6.16
C ALA A 71 3.33 -7.14 7.51
N LEU A 72 2.57 -6.81 8.55
CA LEU A 72 2.67 -7.47 9.87
C LEU A 72 2.29 -8.94 9.79
N VAL A 73 1.32 -9.34 8.97
CA VAL A 73 1.03 -10.76 8.69
C VAL A 73 2.25 -11.43 8.05
N GLY A 74 2.80 -10.84 6.98
CA GLY A 74 4.00 -11.34 6.32
C GLY A 74 5.23 -11.41 7.24
N CYS A 75 5.31 -10.53 8.23
CA CYS A 75 6.33 -10.52 9.28
C CYS A 75 6.10 -11.55 10.40
N GLY A 76 5.03 -12.36 10.36
CA GLY A 76 4.69 -13.29 11.44
C GLY A 76 4.25 -12.59 12.73
N LYS A 77 3.60 -11.42 12.62
CA LYS A 77 3.12 -10.62 13.75
C LYS A 77 1.58 -10.53 13.79
N PRO A 78 0.87 -11.66 13.89
CA PRO A 78 -0.59 -11.72 13.77
C PRO A 78 -1.31 -10.91 14.86
N VAL A 79 -0.76 -10.82 16.06
CA VAL A 79 -1.36 -10.05 17.16
C VAL A 79 -1.40 -8.56 16.81
N GLN A 80 -0.30 -8.04 16.27
CA GLN A 80 -0.22 -6.65 15.83
C GLN A 80 -1.12 -6.36 14.62
N ALA A 81 -1.14 -7.27 13.64
CA ALA A 81 -2.02 -7.15 12.46
C ALA A 81 -3.50 -7.11 12.86
N ARG A 82 -3.92 -7.97 13.79
CA ARG A 82 -5.29 -7.98 14.34
C ARG A 82 -5.70 -6.64 14.91
N ARG A 83 -4.83 -5.94 15.62
CA ARG A 83 -5.14 -4.64 16.21
C ARG A 83 -5.51 -3.59 15.16
N ILE A 84 -4.87 -3.62 13.98
CA ILE A 84 -5.27 -2.76 12.84
C ILE A 84 -6.58 -3.29 12.24
N GLY A 85 -6.73 -4.59 12.05
CA GLY A 85 -7.99 -5.21 11.61
C GLY A 85 -9.18 -4.84 12.50
N ASP A 86 -9.00 -4.87 13.82
CA ASP A 86 -9.99 -4.45 14.79
C ASP A 86 -10.36 -2.96 14.66
N ALA A 87 -9.38 -2.09 14.35
CA ALA A 87 -9.64 -0.68 14.09
C ALA A 87 -10.45 -0.46 12.81
N ILE A 88 -10.15 -1.21 11.74
CA ILE A 88 -10.94 -1.19 10.50
C ILE A 88 -12.37 -1.66 10.76
N LEU A 89 -12.57 -2.76 11.49
CA LEU A 89 -13.91 -3.24 11.87
C LEU A 89 -14.65 -2.24 12.77
N PHE A 90 -13.93 -1.60 13.70
CA PHE A 90 -14.52 -0.58 14.55
C PHE A 90 -15.02 0.61 13.70
N ALA A 91 -14.19 1.09 12.76
CA ALA A 91 -14.56 2.18 11.86
C ALA A 91 -15.77 1.81 10.98
N LEU A 92 -15.81 0.58 10.45
CA LEU A 92 -16.90 0.06 9.66
C LEU A 92 -18.26 0.05 10.43
N ASN A 93 -18.20 -0.18 11.73
CA ASN A 93 -19.38 -0.28 12.59
C ASN A 93 -19.80 1.05 13.24
N ASN A 94 -18.89 2.00 13.37
CA ASN A 94 -19.05 3.17 14.21
C ASN A 94 -18.72 4.49 13.51
N ASP A 95 -18.90 4.57 12.16
CA ASP A 95 -18.84 5.87 11.49
C ASP A 95 -19.90 6.81 12.06
N ARG A 96 -19.59 8.10 12.17
CA ARG A 96 -20.51 9.11 12.74
C ARG A 96 -21.79 9.29 11.94
N PHE A 97 -21.76 8.95 10.63
CA PHE A 97 -22.90 9.14 9.72
C PHE A 97 -23.22 7.86 8.92
N TRP A 98 -22.21 7.22 8.29
CA TRP A 98 -22.42 6.12 7.36
C TRP A 98 -22.64 4.79 8.07
N LYS A 99 -23.68 4.05 7.64
CA LYS A 99 -24.03 2.70 8.14
C LYS A 99 -24.14 1.68 6.99
N ASP A 100 -23.68 2.05 5.80
CA ASP A 100 -23.90 1.30 4.56
C ASP A 100 -22.73 0.39 4.17
N GLY A 101 -21.70 0.27 4.99
CA GLY A 101 -20.54 -0.57 4.74
C GLY A 101 -19.34 0.16 4.13
N ARG A 102 -19.44 1.47 3.95
CA ARG A 102 -18.27 2.26 3.49
C ARG A 102 -17.32 2.58 4.63
N LEU A 103 -16.07 2.76 4.24
CA LEU A 103 -14.99 3.30 5.06
C LEU A 103 -14.53 4.63 4.48
N ARG A 104 -13.99 5.51 5.33
CA ARG A 104 -13.39 6.78 4.89
C ARG A 104 -11.94 6.59 4.50
N ASN A 105 -11.40 7.53 3.75
CA ASN A 105 -10.02 7.47 3.29
C ASN A 105 -9.01 7.63 4.43
N ALA A 106 -9.37 8.35 5.51
CA ALA A 106 -8.52 8.47 6.69
C ALA A 106 -9.30 8.59 8.00
N TYR A 107 -8.64 8.22 9.09
CA TYR A 107 -9.11 8.31 10.47
C TYR A 107 -8.05 9.00 11.33
N LEU A 108 -8.43 9.42 12.54
CA LEU A 108 -7.47 9.93 13.52
C LEU A 108 -6.58 8.79 13.99
N ALA A 109 -5.26 8.97 13.91
CA ALA A 109 -4.28 8.00 14.40
C ALA A 109 -4.37 7.82 15.92
N GLY A 110 -4.09 6.62 16.38
CA GLY A 110 -4.11 6.25 17.79
C GLY A 110 -5.09 5.13 18.11
N ARG A 111 -5.32 4.93 19.40
CA ARG A 111 -6.25 3.89 19.87
C ARG A 111 -7.69 4.24 19.56
N VAL A 112 -8.42 3.24 19.10
CA VAL A 112 -9.85 3.38 18.80
C VAL A 112 -10.63 2.72 19.94
N THR A 113 -11.26 3.52 20.78
CA THR A 113 -11.83 3.04 22.05
C THR A 113 -13.31 3.35 22.21
N GLN A 114 -13.83 4.38 21.56
CA GLN A 114 -15.21 4.85 21.76
C GLN A 114 -15.86 5.28 20.44
N PRO A 115 -17.15 4.96 20.22
CA PRO A 115 -17.94 5.47 19.10
C PRO A 115 -18.28 6.96 19.28
N PRO A 116 -18.45 7.70 18.19
CA PRO A 116 -18.08 7.32 16.83
C PRO A 116 -16.56 7.26 16.62
N VAL A 117 -16.11 6.56 15.57
CA VAL A 117 -14.70 6.62 15.16
C VAL A 117 -14.33 8.07 14.85
N LYS A 118 -13.17 8.50 15.36
CA LYS A 118 -12.70 9.89 15.17
C LYS A 118 -12.07 10.07 13.80
N LEU A 119 -12.38 11.19 13.16
CA LEU A 119 -11.76 11.65 11.92
C LEU A 119 -10.66 12.65 12.20
N VAL A 120 -9.78 12.84 11.24
CA VAL A 120 -8.76 13.90 11.28
C VAL A 120 -9.43 15.24 11.02
N GLY A 121 -9.01 16.24 11.79
CA GLY A 121 -9.48 17.60 11.58
C GLY A 121 -8.67 18.56 12.46
N TRP A 122 -8.88 19.83 12.23
CA TRP A 122 -8.22 20.92 12.97
C TRP A 122 -9.15 22.10 13.19
N TRP A 123 -8.84 22.89 14.19
CA TRP A 123 -9.51 24.15 14.41
C TRP A 123 -8.99 25.20 13.42
N GLU A 124 -9.87 25.76 12.58
CA GLU A 124 -9.51 26.87 11.69
C GLU A 124 -9.91 28.20 12.33
N PRO A 125 -8.95 28.92 12.96
CA PRO A 125 -9.26 30.08 13.77
C PRO A 125 -9.81 31.25 12.98
N LYS A 126 -9.44 31.41 11.70
CA LYS A 126 -9.93 32.51 10.86
C LYS A 126 -11.41 32.39 10.53
N GLN A 127 -11.90 31.15 10.42
CA GLN A 127 -13.30 30.86 10.10
C GLN A 127 -14.10 30.46 11.32
N ASN A 128 -13.44 30.28 12.46
CA ASN A 128 -14.05 29.83 13.72
C ASN A 128 -14.83 28.52 13.57
N VAL A 129 -14.27 27.53 12.84
CA VAL A 129 -14.88 26.24 12.57
C VAL A 129 -13.89 25.08 12.78
N TRP A 130 -14.44 23.89 13.04
CA TRP A 130 -13.71 22.65 12.91
C TRP A 130 -13.62 22.28 11.43
N ALA A 131 -12.42 22.24 10.88
CA ALA A 131 -12.16 21.91 9.49
C ALA A 131 -11.72 20.44 9.36
N GLU A 132 -12.09 19.81 8.27
CA GLU A 132 -11.69 18.45 7.89
C GLU A 132 -11.30 18.46 6.41
N ASP A 133 -10.26 17.70 6.07
CA ASP A 133 -9.83 17.57 4.68
C ASP A 133 -10.86 16.79 3.86
N ARG A 134 -11.21 17.34 2.70
CA ARG A 134 -12.24 16.79 1.81
C ARG A 134 -11.91 15.38 1.32
N TYR A 135 -10.62 15.09 1.02
CA TYR A 135 -10.18 13.77 0.60
C TYR A 135 -10.24 12.76 1.76
N GLN A 136 -9.81 13.17 2.95
CA GLN A 136 -9.75 12.27 4.12
C GLN A 136 -11.13 11.79 4.56
N VAL A 137 -12.14 12.65 4.49
CA VAL A 137 -13.53 12.27 4.84
C VAL A 137 -14.25 11.52 3.73
N SER A 138 -13.71 11.49 2.53
CA SER A 138 -14.20 10.76 1.34
C SER A 138 -14.07 9.25 1.50
N SER A 139 -14.56 8.51 0.51
CA SER A 139 -14.47 7.05 0.43
C SER A 139 -14.06 6.64 -0.97
N ASP A 140 -12.80 6.25 -1.16
CA ASP A 140 -12.29 5.79 -2.44
C ASP A 140 -12.41 4.28 -2.56
N SER A 141 -12.77 3.82 -3.75
CA SER A 141 -12.97 2.40 -4.04
C SER A 141 -11.70 1.57 -3.85
N GLY A 142 -10.52 2.11 -4.19
CA GLY A 142 -9.23 1.45 -3.95
C GLY A 142 -8.94 1.27 -2.45
N ASN A 143 -9.08 2.34 -1.64
CA ASN A 143 -8.87 2.26 -0.20
C ASN A 143 -9.78 1.21 0.48
N MET A 144 -11.02 1.10 0.01
CA MET A 144 -11.95 0.08 0.51
C MET A 144 -11.55 -1.33 0.07
N ALA A 145 -11.05 -1.51 -1.16
CA ALA A 145 -10.55 -2.80 -1.62
C ALA A 145 -9.32 -3.25 -0.81
N TRP A 146 -8.40 -2.33 -0.48
CA TRP A 146 -7.27 -2.61 0.39
C TRP A 146 -7.70 -2.99 1.81
N ALA A 147 -8.75 -2.37 2.35
CA ALA A 147 -9.32 -2.79 3.63
C ALA A 147 -9.88 -4.22 3.58
N ILE A 148 -10.51 -4.64 2.48
CA ILE A 148 -10.94 -6.03 2.27
C ILE A 148 -9.72 -6.96 2.30
N LEU A 149 -8.67 -6.66 1.51
CA LEU A 149 -7.46 -7.50 1.45
C LEU A 149 -6.80 -7.64 2.83
N ALA A 150 -6.71 -6.56 3.59
CA ALA A 150 -6.16 -6.56 4.95
C ALA A 150 -7.01 -7.41 5.91
N LEU A 151 -8.33 -7.24 5.90
CA LEU A 151 -9.22 -8.03 6.75
C LEU A 151 -9.16 -9.52 6.41
N LEU A 152 -9.05 -9.88 5.12
CA LEU A 152 -8.87 -11.27 4.70
C LEU A 152 -7.53 -11.84 5.15
N ALA A 153 -6.44 -11.08 5.06
CA ALA A 153 -5.13 -11.50 5.56
C ALA A 153 -5.15 -11.72 7.08
N VAL A 154 -5.83 -10.85 7.83
CA VAL A 154 -6.01 -11.01 9.28
C VAL A 154 -6.91 -12.20 9.60
N HIS A 155 -7.96 -12.43 8.82
CA HIS A 155 -8.82 -13.62 8.95
C HIS A 155 -8.02 -14.92 8.81
N GLU A 156 -7.18 -15.04 7.80
CA GLU A 156 -6.36 -16.23 7.55
C GLU A 156 -5.46 -16.60 8.73
N VAL A 157 -4.85 -15.62 9.39
CA VAL A 157 -3.94 -15.88 10.53
C VAL A 157 -4.63 -15.96 11.87
N SER A 158 -5.91 -15.55 11.98
CA SER A 158 -6.66 -15.53 13.24
C SER A 158 -7.81 -16.52 13.31
N SER A 159 -8.30 -17.00 12.15
CA SER A 159 -9.53 -17.79 11.99
C SER A 159 -10.78 -17.09 12.55
N ASP A 160 -10.72 -15.78 12.82
CA ASP A 160 -11.83 -15.00 13.35
C ASP A 160 -12.75 -14.54 12.20
N ALA A 161 -13.97 -15.08 12.17
CA ALA A 161 -14.95 -14.83 11.12
C ALA A 161 -15.36 -13.35 11.00
N ARG A 162 -15.24 -12.56 12.09
CA ARG A 162 -15.58 -11.13 12.06
C ARG A 162 -14.85 -10.36 10.96
N TYR A 163 -13.59 -10.72 10.68
CA TYR A 163 -12.81 -10.06 9.64
C TYR A 163 -13.32 -10.41 8.24
N ARG A 164 -13.59 -11.69 7.97
CA ARG A 164 -14.21 -12.14 6.71
C ARG A 164 -15.57 -11.48 6.49
N ASP A 165 -16.40 -11.44 7.49
CA ASP A 165 -17.77 -10.90 7.40
C ASP A 165 -17.73 -9.36 7.23
N GLY A 166 -16.79 -8.68 7.89
CA GLY A 166 -16.52 -7.25 7.66
C GLY A 166 -16.04 -6.97 6.23
N ALA A 167 -15.12 -7.79 5.73
CA ALA A 167 -14.64 -7.71 4.34
C ALA A 167 -15.79 -7.88 3.34
N ALA A 168 -16.69 -8.85 3.56
CA ALA A 168 -17.85 -9.09 2.71
C ALA A 168 -18.82 -7.90 2.72
N ARG A 169 -19.03 -7.23 3.86
CA ARG A 169 -19.87 -6.02 3.97
C ARG A 169 -19.28 -4.86 3.16
N ILE A 170 -17.96 -4.64 3.23
CA ILE A 170 -17.27 -3.64 2.41
C ILE A 170 -17.42 -3.98 0.93
N GLY A 171 -17.24 -5.25 0.56
CA GLY A 171 -17.43 -5.74 -0.81
C GLY A 171 -18.85 -5.49 -1.33
N ALA A 172 -19.88 -5.76 -0.53
CA ALA A 172 -21.27 -5.48 -0.88
C ALA A 172 -21.52 -3.97 -1.11
N MET A 173 -20.86 -3.10 -0.35
CA MET A 173 -20.93 -1.65 -0.56
C MET A 173 -20.27 -1.26 -1.88
N LEU A 174 -19.09 -1.79 -2.20
CA LEU A 174 -18.38 -1.50 -3.46
C LEU A 174 -19.22 -1.79 -4.70
N LEU A 175 -20.07 -2.81 -4.68
CA LEU A 175 -20.95 -3.15 -5.81
C LEU A 175 -21.87 -1.98 -6.23
N ARG A 176 -22.15 -1.02 -5.34
CA ARG A 176 -22.94 0.18 -5.67
C ARG A 176 -22.20 1.14 -6.60
N TRP A 177 -20.86 1.00 -6.71
CA TRP A 177 -20.01 1.82 -7.57
C TRP A 177 -19.58 1.10 -8.86
N ASP A 178 -20.13 -0.10 -9.12
CA ASP A 178 -19.91 -0.81 -10.38
C ASP A 178 -20.73 -0.17 -11.51
N SER A 179 -20.04 0.44 -12.46
CA SER A 179 -20.65 1.03 -13.67
C SER A 179 -20.93 -0.01 -14.75
N LYS A 180 -20.72 -1.31 -14.52
CA LYS A 180 -20.72 -2.42 -15.49
C LYS A 180 -19.62 -2.35 -16.54
N LYS A 181 -18.80 -1.28 -16.48
CA LYS A 181 -17.59 -1.07 -17.30
C LYS A 181 -16.42 -0.65 -16.39
N GLY A 182 -16.27 -1.33 -15.26
CA GLY A 182 -15.34 -1.03 -14.18
C GLY A 182 -15.97 -0.21 -13.05
N PHE A 183 -15.32 -0.26 -11.91
CA PHE A 183 -15.71 0.46 -10.70
C PHE A 183 -15.22 1.90 -10.75
N THR A 184 -16.10 2.82 -10.38
CA THR A 184 -15.77 4.24 -10.30
C THR A 184 -14.89 4.54 -9.08
N GLY A 185 -14.32 5.76 -9.00
CA GLY A 185 -13.45 6.20 -7.92
C GLY A 185 -14.09 6.15 -6.52
N GLY A 186 -15.41 6.15 -6.46
CA GLY A 186 -16.14 6.18 -5.19
C GLY A 186 -16.90 7.49 -4.98
N VAL A 187 -16.76 8.08 -3.80
CA VAL A 187 -17.40 9.36 -3.46
C VAL A 187 -16.43 10.33 -2.82
N GLN A 188 -16.59 11.61 -3.09
CA GLN A 188 -15.75 12.68 -2.58
C GLN A 188 -16.56 13.72 -1.80
N GLY A 189 -16.02 14.12 -0.65
CA GLY A 189 -16.55 15.22 0.16
C GLY A 189 -17.34 14.75 1.39
N HIS A 190 -17.89 15.74 2.06
CA HIS A 190 -18.50 15.60 3.37
C HIS A 190 -19.92 15.03 3.29
N GLU A 191 -20.35 14.38 4.37
CA GLU A 191 -21.74 14.05 4.59
C GLU A 191 -22.62 15.32 4.68
N PRO A 192 -23.92 15.25 4.39
CA PRO A 192 -24.68 14.05 4.00
C PRO A 192 -24.66 13.73 2.50
N LYS A 193 -24.06 14.56 1.65
CA LYS A 193 -24.17 14.48 0.19
C LYS A 193 -22.82 14.58 -0.50
N PRO A 194 -21.93 13.57 -0.34
CA PRO A 194 -20.69 13.53 -1.10
C PRO A 194 -20.97 13.38 -2.60
N GLN A 195 -20.09 13.92 -3.41
CA GLN A 195 -20.17 13.81 -4.86
C GLN A 195 -19.71 12.42 -5.33
N MET A 196 -20.50 11.77 -6.19
CA MET A 196 -20.06 10.56 -6.88
C MET A 196 -18.94 10.89 -7.87
N LEU A 197 -17.90 10.06 -7.86
CA LEU A 197 -16.79 10.15 -8.81
C LEU A 197 -17.09 9.30 -10.03
N SER A 198 -16.91 9.86 -11.23
CA SER A 198 -17.13 9.14 -12.48
C SER A 198 -15.87 8.46 -13.02
N TRP A 199 -14.69 9.03 -12.72
CA TRP A 199 -13.42 8.47 -13.17
C TRP A 199 -13.21 7.06 -12.61
N LYS A 200 -12.41 6.28 -13.34
CA LYS A 200 -12.01 4.93 -12.96
C LYS A 200 -10.50 4.81 -12.99
N SER A 201 -9.93 4.14 -12.01
CA SER A 201 -8.49 3.86 -11.93
C SER A 201 -8.20 2.41 -12.31
N THR A 202 -7.14 2.19 -13.07
CA THR A 202 -6.59 0.84 -13.33
C THR A 202 -6.14 0.20 -12.02
N GLU A 203 -5.52 0.98 -11.14
CA GLU A 203 -5.11 0.61 -9.79
C GLU A 203 -6.31 0.11 -8.98
N HIS A 204 -7.33 0.97 -8.74
CA HIS A 204 -8.50 0.62 -7.94
C HIS A 204 -9.26 -0.60 -8.47
N ASN A 205 -9.39 -0.74 -9.80
CA ASN A 205 -10.06 -1.89 -10.37
C ASN A 205 -9.22 -3.17 -10.23
N THR A 206 -7.90 -3.07 -10.25
CA THR A 206 -7.01 -4.19 -9.91
C THR A 206 -7.22 -4.65 -8.46
N ASP A 207 -7.27 -3.70 -7.53
CA ASP A 207 -7.49 -3.96 -6.11
C ASP A 207 -8.83 -4.64 -5.85
N ILE A 208 -9.89 -4.13 -6.47
CA ILE A 208 -11.25 -4.69 -6.36
C ILE A 208 -11.31 -6.11 -6.91
N ALA A 209 -10.69 -6.36 -8.07
CA ALA A 209 -10.67 -7.69 -8.64
C ALA A 209 -9.95 -8.70 -7.74
N ALA A 210 -8.80 -8.31 -7.15
CA ALA A 210 -8.07 -9.12 -6.19
C ALA A 210 -8.86 -9.33 -4.89
N ALA A 211 -9.46 -8.26 -4.35
CA ALA A 211 -10.27 -8.30 -3.14
C ALA A 211 -11.47 -9.25 -3.30
N PHE A 212 -12.17 -9.19 -4.44
CA PHE A 212 -13.31 -10.06 -4.71
C PHE A 212 -12.89 -11.52 -4.95
N ALA A 213 -11.74 -11.75 -5.59
CA ALA A 213 -11.18 -13.10 -5.67
C ALA A 213 -10.86 -13.66 -4.27
N GLY A 214 -10.30 -12.83 -3.39
CA GLY A 214 -10.06 -13.18 -1.99
C GLY A 214 -11.35 -13.47 -1.22
N LEU A 215 -12.42 -12.68 -1.43
CA LEU A 215 -13.72 -12.92 -0.83
C LEU A 215 -14.32 -14.25 -1.30
N ALA A 216 -14.22 -14.56 -2.60
CA ALA A 216 -14.68 -15.85 -3.12
C ALA A 216 -14.02 -17.04 -2.41
N GLN A 217 -12.71 -16.95 -2.18
CA GLN A 217 -11.94 -17.98 -1.47
C GLN A 217 -12.36 -18.09 0.00
N ALA A 218 -12.44 -16.95 0.70
CA ALA A 218 -12.68 -16.93 2.14
C ALA A 218 -14.13 -17.26 2.53
N THR A 219 -15.11 -16.95 1.66
CA THR A 219 -16.54 -17.19 1.91
C THR A 219 -17.06 -18.47 1.28
N GLY A 220 -16.36 -19.03 0.28
CA GLY A 220 -16.87 -20.11 -0.59
C GLY A 220 -17.94 -19.65 -1.59
N ASP A 221 -18.37 -18.38 -1.57
CA ASP A 221 -19.34 -17.82 -2.51
C ASP A 221 -18.68 -17.45 -3.84
N LYS A 222 -18.85 -18.32 -4.84
CA LYS A 222 -18.30 -18.12 -6.20
C LYS A 222 -18.89 -16.88 -6.91
N ALA A 223 -20.01 -16.33 -6.45
CA ALA A 223 -20.58 -15.12 -7.02
C ALA A 223 -19.62 -13.92 -6.95
N TRP A 224 -18.68 -13.92 -6.01
CA TRP A 224 -17.65 -12.89 -5.95
C TRP A 224 -16.72 -12.88 -7.17
N PHE A 225 -16.44 -14.04 -7.79
CA PHE A 225 -15.70 -14.08 -9.06
C PHE A 225 -16.47 -13.42 -10.21
N GLU A 226 -17.78 -13.63 -10.26
CA GLU A 226 -18.63 -12.96 -11.25
C GLU A 226 -18.65 -11.45 -11.05
N ARG A 227 -18.74 -11.02 -9.79
CA ARG A 227 -18.70 -9.60 -9.41
C ARG A 227 -17.34 -8.92 -9.73
N ALA A 228 -16.25 -9.69 -9.75
CA ALA A 228 -14.92 -9.20 -10.14
C ALA A 228 -14.78 -8.96 -11.66
N LYS A 229 -15.65 -9.52 -12.50
CA LYS A 229 -15.50 -9.46 -13.97
C LYS A 229 -15.45 -8.05 -14.51
N SER A 230 -16.33 -7.16 -14.02
CA SER A 230 -16.37 -5.75 -14.44
C SER A 230 -15.02 -5.04 -14.19
N ALA A 231 -14.44 -5.24 -13.01
CA ALA A 231 -13.15 -4.68 -12.67
C ALA A 231 -12.02 -5.24 -13.55
N LYS A 232 -11.98 -6.57 -13.71
CA LYS A 232 -10.96 -7.23 -14.53
C LYS A 232 -11.04 -6.80 -16.01
N GLN A 233 -12.23 -6.77 -16.58
CA GLN A 233 -12.44 -6.32 -17.96
C GLN A 233 -12.02 -4.86 -18.16
N PHE A 234 -12.26 -4.02 -17.16
CA PHE A 234 -11.78 -2.64 -17.20
C PHE A 234 -10.24 -2.59 -17.23
N VAL A 235 -9.55 -3.33 -16.34
CA VAL A 235 -8.08 -3.39 -16.35
C VAL A 235 -7.56 -3.90 -17.69
N ASP A 236 -8.14 -4.96 -18.25
CA ASP A 236 -7.75 -5.47 -19.59
C ASP A 236 -7.95 -4.40 -20.69
N SER A 237 -8.99 -3.55 -20.59
CA SER A 237 -9.27 -2.48 -21.56
C SER A 237 -8.29 -1.30 -21.47
N MET A 238 -7.55 -1.17 -20.37
CA MET A 238 -6.54 -0.13 -20.16
C MET A 238 -5.18 -0.50 -20.75
N TRP A 239 -5.02 -1.71 -21.31
CA TRP A 239 -3.78 -2.10 -21.99
C TRP A 239 -3.57 -1.31 -23.29
N ARG A 240 -2.40 -0.79 -23.47
CA ARG A 240 -1.93 -0.04 -24.64
C ARG A 240 -0.78 -0.77 -25.30
N ALA A 241 -1.02 -1.31 -26.48
CA ALA A 241 -0.02 -2.07 -27.23
C ALA A 241 1.11 -1.18 -27.80
N ASP A 242 0.82 0.10 -28.05
CA ASP A 242 1.79 1.07 -28.58
C ASP A 242 2.96 1.34 -27.62
N CYS A 243 2.67 1.43 -26.33
CA CYS A 243 3.69 1.61 -25.28
C CYS A 243 4.01 0.32 -24.52
N ARG A 244 3.26 -0.77 -24.73
CA ARG A 244 3.31 -1.99 -23.91
C ARG A 244 3.14 -1.67 -22.42
N CYS A 245 2.11 -0.91 -22.11
CA CYS A 245 1.84 -0.38 -20.79
C CYS A 245 0.33 -0.26 -20.54
N PHE A 246 -0.07 -0.13 -19.27
CA PHE A 246 -1.43 0.20 -18.90
C PHE A 246 -1.59 1.73 -18.77
N ALA A 247 -2.69 2.27 -19.26
CA ALA A 247 -3.14 3.61 -18.91
C ALA A 247 -3.50 3.68 -17.41
N ALA A 248 -3.34 4.84 -16.78
CA ALA A 248 -3.66 5.00 -15.36
C ALA A 248 -5.15 4.79 -15.03
N GLY A 249 -6.01 4.90 -16.01
CA GLY A 249 -7.46 4.77 -15.88
C GLY A 249 -8.18 5.64 -16.89
N THR A 250 -9.27 6.29 -16.47
CA THR A 250 -10.01 7.25 -17.29
C THR A 250 -9.84 8.69 -16.80
N GLY A 251 -10.19 9.65 -17.62
CA GLY A 251 -10.43 11.04 -17.23
C GLY A 251 -11.67 11.18 -16.34
N LEU A 252 -11.98 12.43 -15.97
CA LEU A 252 -13.13 12.77 -15.10
C LEU A 252 -14.48 12.41 -15.72
N ASP A 253 -14.55 12.23 -17.04
CA ASP A 253 -15.74 11.75 -17.75
C ASP A 253 -16.06 10.27 -17.52
N GLY A 254 -15.12 9.53 -16.93
CA GLY A 254 -15.23 8.09 -16.68
C GLY A 254 -15.17 7.21 -17.92
N VAL A 255 -14.76 7.77 -19.09
CA VAL A 255 -14.76 7.08 -20.39
C VAL A 255 -13.43 7.23 -21.12
N THR A 256 -12.94 8.44 -21.29
CA THR A 256 -11.71 8.73 -22.03
C THR A 256 -10.48 8.21 -21.29
N PRO A 257 -9.64 7.34 -21.88
CA PRO A 257 -8.46 6.83 -21.21
C PRO A 257 -7.51 7.97 -20.81
N ASN A 258 -7.02 7.91 -19.56
CA ASN A 258 -5.94 8.77 -19.07
C ASN A 258 -4.60 8.07 -19.38
N PRO A 259 -3.82 8.57 -20.37
CA PRO A 259 -2.61 7.89 -20.84
C PRO A 259 -1.42 7.98 -19.89
N LEU A 260 -1.57 8.65 -18.74
CA LEU A 260 -0.49 8.76 -17.74
C LEU A 260 0.06 7.37 -17.41
N LEU A 261 1.37 7.22 -17.49
CA LEU A 261 2.06 6.01 -17.05
C LEU A 261 2.38 6.14 -15.57
N ALA A 262 1.54 5.54 -14.71
CA ALA A 262 1.73 5.44 -13.28
C ALA A 262 2.28 4.06 -12.92
N LEU A 263 3.20 3.98 -11.96
CA LEU A 263 3.98 2.78 -11.65
C LEU A 263 3.11 1.63 -11.12
N ASP A 264 2.23 1.91 -10.19
CA ASP A 264 1.31 0.93 -9.61
C ASP A 264 0.36 0.33 -10.65
N ALA A 265 -0.15 1.15 -11.59
CA ALA A 265 -0.93 0.66 -12.73
C ALA A 265 -0.14 -0.30 -13.64
N GLN A 266 1.20 -0.29 -13.62
CA GLN A 266 2.02 -1.24 -14.37
C GLN A 266 2.29 -2.53 -13.60
N LEU A 267 2.53 -2.43 -12.29
CA LEU A 267 3.00 -3.56 -11.48
C LEU A 267 1.84 -4.34 -10.83
N TRP A 268 0.81 -3.66 -10.35
CA TRP A 268 -0.25 -4.29 -9.59
C TRP A 268 -1.09 -5.29 -10.39
N PRO A 269 -1.50 -5.01 -11.64
CA PRO A 269 -2.18 -6.02 -12.46
C PRO A 269 -1.37 -7.30 -12.64
N LEU A 270 -0.04 -7.19 -12.72
CA LEU A 270 0.87 -8.33 -12.88
C LEU A 270 0.97 -9.17 -11.60
N MET A 271 0.86 -8.54 -10.43
CA MET A 271 0.91 -9.21 -9.12
C MET A 271 -0.46 -9.72 -8.65
N ALA A 272 -1.55 -9.10 -9.12
CA ALA A 272 -2.88 -9.32 -8.59
C ALA A 272 -3.73 -10.28 -9.42
N LEU A 273 -3.59 -10.23 -10.77
CA LEU A 273 -4.56 -10.85 -11.67
C LEU A 273 -3.97 -12.05 -12.41
N ALA A 274 -4.65 -13.20 -12.30
CA ALA A 274 -4.22 -14.43 -12.95
C ALA A 274 -4.06 -14.27 -14.47
N GLY A 275 -2.93 -14.75 -15.00
CA GLY A 275 -2.58 -14.72 -16.40
C GLY A 275 -2.18 -13.35 -16.97
N VAL A 276 -2.30 -12.25 -16.20
CA VAL A 276 -1.94 -10.90 -16.69
C VAL A 276 -0.43 -10.78 -16.85
N ASN A 277 0.35 -11.31 -15.91
CA ASN A 277 1.82 -11.30 -16.05
C ASN A 277 2.30 -12.05 -17.29
N ALA A 278 1.69 -13.17 -17.62
CA ALA A 278 2.05 -13.93 -18.82
C ALA A 278 1.75 -13.16 -20.13
N ARG A 279 0.67 -12.37 -20.17
CA ARG A 279 0.27 -11.60 -21.34
C ARG A 279 0.94 -10.23 -21.45
N HIS A 280 1.16 -9.55 -20.32
CA HIS A 280 1.50 -8.14 -20.23
C HIS A 280 2.70 -7.84 -19.33
N GLY A 281 3.56 -8.84 -19.03
CA GLY A 281 4.77 -8.64 -18.21
C GLY A 281 5.74 -7.58 -18.75
N GLU A 282 5.58 -7.19 -20.03
CA GLU A 282 6.32 -6.08 -20.63
C GLU A 282 6.03 -4.73 -19.96
N ALA A 283 4.86 -4.56 -19.31
CA ALA A 283 4.53 -3.35 -18.58
C ALA A 283 5.57 -3.04 -17.49
N ALA A 284 6.08 -4.06 -16.81
CA ALA A 284 7.17 -3.87 -15.83
C ALA A 284 8.45 -3.35 -16.47
N ARG A 285 8.81 -3.84 -17.66
CA ARG A 285 9.98 -3.35 -18.42
C ARG A 285 9.78 -1.93 -18.89
N THR A 286 8.58 -1.60 -19.38
CA THR A 286 8.24 -0.22 -19.77
C THR A 286 8.34 0.72 -18.57
N ALA A 287 7.84 0.32 -17.39
CA ALA A 287 7.99 1.08 -16.16
C ALA A 287 9.47 1.28 -15.79
N GLN A 288 10.32 0.24 -15.88
CA GLN A 288 11.76 0.37 -15.66
C GLN A 288 12.41 1.38 -16.60
N GLN A 289 12.04 1.39 -17.87
CA GLN A 289 12.63 2.28 -18.88
C GLN A 289 12.16 3.73 -18.71
N LYS A 290 10.89 3.94 -18.42
CA LYS A 290 10.26 5.26 -18.42
C LYS A 290 10.30 5.98 -17.07
N LEU A 291 10.30 5.22 -15.98
CA LEU A 291 10.16 5.76 -14.63
C LEU A 291 11.45 5.70 -13.79
N SER A 292 12.59 5.28 -14.36
CA SER A 292 13.85 5.21 -13.61
C SER A 292 14.29 6.60 -13.13
N GLN A 293 14.45 6.75 -11.81
CA GLN A 293 14.87 7.96 -11.12
C GLN A 293 15.75 7.62 -9.91
N SER A 294 16.91 8.25 -9.79
CA SER A 294 17.78 8.13 -8.60
C SER A 294 18.05 6.69 -8.15
N GLY A 295 18.21 5.76 -9.11
CA GLY A 295 18.44 4.33 -8.85
C GLY A 295 17.19 3.49 -8.56
N GLY A 296 16.04 4.13 -8.30
CA GLY A 296 14.73 3.50 -8.13
C GLY A 296 13.74 3.91 -9.22
N LEU A 297 12.48 3.97 -8.87
CA LEU A 297 11.38 4.32 -9.77
C LEU A 297 10.60 5.53 -9.26
N ALA A 298 10.20 6.41 -10.17
CA ALA A 298 9.29 7.51 -9.90
C ALA A 298 7.84 7.02 -9.82
N TYR A 299 6.95 7.83 -9.26
CA TYR A 299 5.53 7.53 -9.19
C TYR A 299 4.88 7.42 -10.59
N SER A 300 5.16 8.37 -11.44
CA SER A 300 4.61 8.41 -12.81
C SER A 300 5.57 9.08 -13.77
N GLU A 301 5.26 9.02 -15.08
CA GLU A 301 5.99 9.75 -16.11
C GLU A 301 5.95 11.26 -15.82
N GLY A 302 7.13 11.91 -15.87
CA GLY A 302 7.30 13.33 -15.51
C GLY A 302 7.41 13.62 -14.02
N SER A 303 7.20 12.64 -13.13
CA SER A 303 7.47 12.78 -11.69
C SER A 303 8.97 12.84 -11.43
N LYS A 304 9.37 13.61 -10.41
CA LYS A 304 10.77 13.75 -10.01
C LYS A 304 11.06 12.94 -8.75
N GLY A 305 12.26 12.37 -8.70
CA GLY A 305 12.75 11.63 -7.56
C GLY A 305 12.22 10.19 -7.46
N LEU A 306 12.89 9.41 -6.65
CA LEU A 306 12.51 8.04 -6.31
C LEU A 306 11.27 8.06 -5.41
N TRP A 307 10.26 7.28 -5.76
CA TRP A 307 9.13 6.97 -4.89
C TRP A 307 9.39 5.63 -4.19
N THR A 308 9.58 5.67 -2.87
CA THR A 308 10.07 4.52 -2.10
C THR A 308 9.10 3.35 -2.11
N GLU A 309 7.82 3.63 -1.90
CA GLU A 309 6.76 2.64 -1.90
C GLU A 309 6.71 1.89 -3.23
N GLY A 310 6.59 2.59 -4.36
CA GLY A 310 6.54 1.97 -5.68
C GLY A 310 7.85 1.26 -6.05
N THR A 311 9.00 1.76 -5.59
CA THR A 311 10.27 1.05 -5.77
C THR A 311 10.28 -0.26 -4.98
N ALA A 312 9.70 -0.30 -3.77
CA ALA A 312 9.55 -1.53 -2.99
C ALA A 312 8.55 -2.52 -3.63
N GLN A 313 7.48 -2.00 -4.26
CA GLN A 313 6.57 -2.81 -5.08
C GLN A 313 7.32 -3.47 -6.24
N ALA A 314 8.23 -2.75 -6.90
CA ALA A 314 9.07 -3.31 -7.94
C ALA A 314 10.03 -4.40 -7.40
N VAL A 315 10.63 -4.21 -6.22
CA VAL A 315 11.42 -5.26 -5.56
C VAL A 315 10.58 -6.52 -5.41
N LEU A 316 9.37 -6.38 -4.86
CA LEU A 316 8.48 -7.53 -4.67
C LEU A 316 8.14 -8.20 -5.99
N TYR A 317 7.68 -7.43 -6.99
CA TYR A 317 7.33 -7.98 -8.30
C TYR A 317 8.49 -8.77 -8.93
N PHE A 318 9.68 -8.18 -8.99
CA PHE A 318 10.82 -8.85 -9.61
C PHE A 318 11.30 -10.08 -8.85
N ARG A 319 11.20 -10.09 -7.51
CA ARG A 319 11.42 -11.30 -6.71
C ARG A 319 10.43 -12.41 -7.07
N LEU A 320 9.14 -12.10 -7.12
CA LEU A 320 8.10 -13.06 -7.47
C LEU A 320 8.20 -13.55 -8.93
N ALA A 321 8.72 -12.71 -9.83
CA ALA A 321 9.00 -13.05 -11.22
C ALA A 321 10.32 -13.82 -11.42
N GLY A 322 11.17 -13.96 -10.39
CA GLY A 322 12.45 -14.64 -10.45
C GLY A 322 13.60 -13.80 -11.03
N ASP A 323 13.38 -12.48 -11.28
CA ASP A 323 14.42 -11.57 -11.72
C ASP A 323 15.18 -10.99 -10.51
N THR A 324 16.17 -11.77 -10.03
CA THR A 324 16.97 -11.41 -8.86
C THR A 324 17.87 -10.19 -9.09
N VAL A 325 18.25 -9.92 -10.35
CA VAL A 325 19.12 -8.79 -10.71
C VAL A 325 18.35 -7.49 -10.58
N ALA A 326 17.17 -7.40 -11.20
CA ALA A 326 16.30 -6.23 -11.07
C ALA A 326 15.83 -6.02 -9.62
N ALA A 327 15.45 -7.09 -8.92
CA ALA A 327 15.08 -7.04 -7.51
C ALA A 327 16.21 -6.44 -6.66
N GLY A 328 17.45 -6.94 -6.79
CA GLY A 328 18.61 -6.44 -6.04
C GLY A 328 18.95 -4.98 -6.31
N LYS A 329 18.82 -4.53 -7.57
CA LYS A 329 18.99 -3.12 -7.94
C LYS A 329 18.02 -2.21 -7.17
N TYR A 330 16.73 -2.53 -7.20
CA TYR A 330 15.71 -1.72 -6.54
C TYR A 330 15.74 -1.84 -5.02
N GLU A 331 16.11 -3.00 -4.50
CA GLU A 331 16.31 -3.18 -3.06
C GLU A 331 17.42 -2.27 -2.51
N ALA A 332 18.52 -2.11 -3.24
CA ALA A 332 19.58 -1.16 -2.87
C ALA A 332 19.05 0.29 -2.82
N ALA A 333 18.20 0.68 -3.78
CA ALA A 333 17.58 2.01 -3.81
C ALA A 333 16.61 2.22 -2.64
N VAL A 334 15.73 1.24 -2.34
CA VAL A 334 14.83 1.28 -1.17
C VAL A 334 15.63 1.38 0.13
N ARG A 335 16.71 0.59 0.26
CA ARG A 335 17.59 0.66 1.43
C ARG A 335 18.21 2.04 1.64
N GLY A 336 18.53 2.75 0.56
CA GLY A 336 19.01 4.14 0.59
C GLY A 336 18.01 5.14 1.17
N MET A 337 16.72 4.78 1.21
CA MET A 337 15.65 5.63 1.76
C MET A 337 15.36 5.36 3.24
N ARG A 338 16.02 4.36 3.83
CA ARG A 338 15.83 3.97 5.22
C ARG A 338 16.38 5.00 6.19
N GLN A 339 15.64 5.21 7.27
CA GLN A 339 16.00 6.11 8.35
C GLN A 339 16.68 5.34 9.51
N LYS A 340 17.33 6.06 10.42
CA LYS A 340 18.02 5.47 11.59
C LYS A 340 17.11 4.67 12.52
N ASP A 341 15.83 5.03 12.57
CA ASP A 341 14.81 4.34 13.38
C ASP A 341 14.23 3.09 12.68
N GLY A 342 14.62 2.82 11.43
CA GLY A 342 14.15 1.72 10.60
C GLY A 342 12.98 2.06 9.68
N GLY A 343 12.39 3.26 9.80
CA GLY A 343 11.37 3.76 8.89
C GLY A 343 11.92 4.16 7.53
N TYR A 344 11.06 4.53 6.59
CA TYR A 344 11.44 4.92 5.25
C TYR A 344 10.85 6.26 4.85
N LEU A 345 11.63 7.10 4.17
CA LEU A 345 11.11 8.31 3.53
C LEU A 345 10.14 7.94 2.41
N ALA A 346 9.09 8.71 2.21
CA ALA A 346 8.13 8.48 1.14
C ALA A 346 8.77 8.65 -0.25
N SER A 347 9.66 9.63 -0.39
CA SER A 347 10.37 9.92 -1.65
C SER A 347 11.73 10.53 -1.40
N SER A 348 12.63 10.47 -2.40
CA SER A 348 13.98 11.05 -2.30
C SER A 348 13.97 12.59 -2.33
N THR A 349 12.92 13.18 -2.87
CA THR A 349 12.62 14.62 -2.90
C THR A 349 11.11 14.82 -2.86
N THR A 350 10.62 16.05 -2.72
CA THR A 350 9.19 16.31 -2.95
C THR A 350 8.87 15.99 -4.41
N ALA A 351 8.02 14.99 -4.61
CA ALA A 351 7.70 14.42 -5.92
C ALA A 351 6.21 14.62 -6.24
N THR A 352 5.91 15.03 -7.48
CA THR A 352 4.54 15.10 -7.97
C THR A 352 4.08 13.72 -8.44
N THR A 353 2.79 13.43 -8.34
CA THR A 353 2.20 12.16 -8.80
C THR A 353 1.69 12.22 -10.23
N GLY A 354 1.66 13.41 -10.86
CA GLY A 354 0.97 13.62 -12.13
C GLY A 354 -0.54 13.84 -11.99
N PHE A 355 -1.08 13.62 -10.80
CA PHE A 355 -2.48 13.94 -10.46
C PHE A 355 -2.58 15.26 -9.71
N ARG A 356 -3.81 15.76 -9.57
CA ARG A 356 -4.13 16.95 -8.81
C ARG A 356 -4.72 16.58 -7.46
N LEU A 357 -4.64 17.51 -6.49
CA LEU A 357 -5.38 17.33 -5.23
C LEU A 357 -6.88 17.38 -5.52
N GLU A 358 -7.61 16.47 -4.93
CA GLU A 358 -9.07 16.45 -5.06
C GLU A 358 -9.74 17.59 -4.29
N SER A 359 -9.10 18.03 -3.20
CA SER A 359 -9.54 19.18 -2.42
C SER A 359 -9.30 20.52 -3.12
N ASP A 360 -8.23 20.60 -3.94
CA ASP A 360 -7.88 21.78 -4.75
C ASP A 360 -7.26 21.35 -6.08
N PRO A 361 -8.04 21.25 -7.16
CA PRO A 361 -7.56 20.82 -8.47
C PRO A 361 -6.49 21.73 -9.10
N THR A 362 -6.22 22.90 -8.54
CA THR A 362 -5.11 23.77 -9.00
C THR A 362 -3.78 23.29 -8.50
N GLN A 363 -3.74 22.52 -7.41
CA GLN A 363 -2.53 22.04 -6.76
C GLN A 363 -2.16 20.62 -7.22
N PRO A 364 -0.86 20.34 -7.42
CA PRO A 364 -0.41 18.98 -7.69
C PRO A 364 -0.50 18.12 -6.42
N ARG A 365 -0.91 16.87 -6.57
CA ARG A 365 -0.75 15.86 -5.51
C ARG A 365 0.73 15.49 -5.39
N GLN A 366 1.27 15.45 -4.17
CA GLN A 366 2.69 15.29 -3.93
C GLN A 366 2.97 14.23 -2.86
N TYR A 367 4.12 13.57 -3.00
CA TYR A 367 4.80 12.87 -1.90
C TYR A 367 5.93 13.74 -1.37
N PHE A 368 5.97 13.92 -0.06
CA PHE A 368 6.99 14.71 0.62
C PHE A 368 8.17 13.84 1.04
N ARG A 369 9.35 14.47 1.21
CA ARG A 369 10.54 13.78 1.72
C ARG A 369 10.48 13.65 3.24
N ILE A 370 9.51 12.92 3.75
CA ILE A 370 9.31 12.62 5.19
C ILE A 370 9.02 11.12 5.37
N PRO A 371 9.20 10.56 6.58
CA PRO A 371 8.86 9.17 6.89
C PRO A 371 7.39 8.85 6.55
N HIS A 372 7.19 7.67 5.95
CA HIS A 372 5.89 7.23 5.46
C HIS A 372 5.62 5.77 5.84
N LEU A 373 4.43 5.52 6.36
CA LEU A 373 4.04 4.21 6.85
C LEU A 373 3.95 3.17 5.73
N ALA A 374 3.29 3.51 4.60
CA ALA A 374 3.14 2.57 3.48
C ALA A 374 4.48 2.26 2.82
N ALA A 375 5.43 3.21 2.76
CA ALA A 375 6.79 2.94 2.28
C ALA A 375 7.49 1.86 3.12
N ALA A 376 7.36 1.91 4.46
CA ALA A 376 7.88 0.89 5.35
C ALA A 376 7.12 -0.45 5.20
N ALA A 377 5.79 -0.39 5.05
CA ALA A 377 4.98 -1.59 4.89
C ALA A 377 5.32 -2.35 3.59
N TRP A 378 5.44 -1.65 2.45
CA TRP A 378 5.85 -2.27 1.19
C TRP A 378 7.30 -2.77 1.22
N ALA A 379 8.21 -2.07 1.88
CA ALA A 379 9.57 -2.58 2.10
C ALA A 379 9.54 -3.91 2.87
N ALA A 380 8.72 -4.04 3.92
CA ALA A 380 8.56 -5.27 4.67
C ALA A 380 7.92 -6.39 3.82
N LEU A 381 6.88 -6.10 3.04
CA LEU A 381 6.28 -7.05 2.10
C LEU A 381 7.31 -7.58 1.09
N ALA A 382 8.13 -6.67 0.54
CA ALA A 382 9.19 -7.03 -0.37
C ALA A 382 10.26 -7.89 0.31
N GLU A 383 10.73 -7.54 1.51
CA GLU A 383 11.70 -8.33 2.30
C GLU A 383 11.19 -9.76 2.56
N LYS A 384 9.88 -9.91 2.82
CA LYS A 384 9.25 -11.22 3.09
C LYS A 384 8.76 -11.95 1.84
N SER A 385 8.90 -11.35 0.64
CA SER A 385 8.32 -11.88 -0.61
C SER A 385 6.83 -12.21 -0.47
N TYR A 386 6.11 -11.40 0.31
CA TYR A 386 4.68 -11.58 0.56
C TYR A 386 3.87 -10.72 -0.40
N ASN A 387 3.14 -11.37 -1.31
CA ASN A 387 2.25 -10.69 -2.25
C ASN A 387 0.93 -10.32 -1.55
N PRO A 388 0.63 -9.03 -1.32
CA PRO A 388 -0.57 -8.65 -0.57
C PRO A 388 -1.87 -8.94 -1.31
N PHE A 389 -1.85 -9.05 -2.64
CA PHE A 389 -3.05 -9.33 -3.44
C PHE A 389 -3.51 -10.78 -3.34
N THR A 390 -2.56 -11.72 -3.30
CA THR A 390 -2.83 -13.16 -3.29
C THR A 390 -2.51 -13.82 -1.96
N ARG A 391 -1.82 -13.12 -1.07
CA ARG A 391 -1.32 -13.59 0.23
C ARG A 391 -0.37 -14.80 0.11
N ALA A 392 0.30 -14.89 -1.04
CA ALA A 392 1.24 -15.95 -1.39
C ALA A 392 2.62 -15.38 -1.76
N SER A 393 3.63 -16.23 -1.81
CA SER A 393 4.99 -15.87 -2.26
C SER A 393 5.21 -16.20 -3.74
N ALA A 394 4.19 -15.96 -4.58
CA ALA A 394 4.22 -16.22 -6.02
C ALA A 394 3.32 -15.25 -6.78
N LEU A 395 3.57 -15.10 -8.09
CA LEU A 395 2.64 -14.46 -9.00
C LEU A 395 1.44 -15.35 -9.28
N PRO A 396 0.23 -14.79 -9.47
CA PRO A 396 -0.95 -15.57 -9.83
C PRO A 396 -0.81 -16.15 -11.25
N ARG A 397 -1.14 -17.43 -11.36
CA ARG A 397 -1.09 -18.19 -12.62
C ARG A 397 -2.31 -17.96 -13.49
#